data_576bb916e52fb072d5844207e49c96f3
#
_entry.id   576bb916e52fb072d5844207e49c96f3
#
_cell.length_a   1.000
_cell.length_b   1.000
_cell.length_c   1.000
_cell.angle_alpha   90.00
_cell.angle_beta   90.00
_cell.angle_gamma   90.00
#
_symmetry.space_group_name_H-M   'P 1'
#
loop_
_entity.id
_entity.type
_entity.pdbx_description
1 polymer ?
#
loop_
_entity_poly.entity_id
_entity_poly.type
_entity_poly.pdbx_seq_one_letter_code
_entity_poly.pdbx_strand_id
1 'polypeptide(L)'
;KAAKDAGATVAPAHTERYYQEVTIPRGKKLKKAKEHELVLESDVFINVPILKTHNSTTLTIAMKNLMGNIWDRGFWHRNGLHQCIADFVSHRKPDLNIVDAYRVMRRNGPRGVSTNDVALMKYQIISDDIVATDAAATKIFGKEIDQIKHIDIAGKLGYGVDDLSKLNIRRLKV
;
A
#
# COMPACT_ATOMS: atom_id res chain seq x y z
N LYS A 1 -12.94 -16.58 4.55
CA LYS A 1 -14.32 -17.05 4.38
C LYS A 1 -15.06 -16.18 3.37
N ALA A 2 -15.30 -14.88 3.64
CA ALA A 2 -16.08 -14.00 2.75
C ALA A 2 -15.63 -14.01 1.28
N ALA A 3 -14.32 -13.96 1.01
CA ALA A 3 -13.81 -14.02 -0.36
C ALA A 3 -14.16 -15.35 -1.08
N LYS A 4 -14.00 -16.48 -0.37
CA LYS A 4 -14.41 -17.79 -0.92
C LYS A 4 -15.90 -17.87 -1.15
N ASP A 5 -16.69 -17.36 -0.22
CA ASP A 5 -18.16 -17.35 -0.32
C ASP A 5 -18.63 -16.49 -1.51
N ALA A 6 -17.84 -15.50 -1.90
CA ALA A 6 -18.03 -14.67 -3.10
C ALA A 6 -17.43 -15.26 -4.37
N GLY A 7 -16.96 -16.51 -4.34
CA GLY A 7 -16.41 -17.20 -5.53
C GLY A 7 -14.91 -16.97 -5.79
N ALA A 8 -14.20 -16.27 -4.92
CA ALA A 8 -12.76 -16.04 -5.10
C ALA A 8 -11.92 -17.26 -4.69
N THR A 9 -10.85 -17.52 -5.41
CA THR A 9 -9.80 -18.45 -5.00
C THR A 9 -8.91 -17.78 -3.98
N VAL A 10 -8.70 -18.45 -2.84
CA VAL A 10 -7.79 -17.96 -1.79
C VAL A 10 -6.52 -18.79 -1.83
N ALA A 11 -5.43 -18.16 -2.24
CA ALA A 11 -4.13 -18.80 -2.33
C ALA A 11 -3.43 -18.87 -0.97
N PRO A 12 -2.66 -19.94 -0.71
CA PRO A 12 -1.84 -20.03 0.48
C PRO A 12 -0.61 -19.11 0.37
N ALA A 13 -0.29 -18.41 1.46
CA ALA A 13 0.86 -17.50 1.54
C ALA A 13 1.68 -17.69 2.82
N HIS A 14 1.60 -18.88 3.45
CA HIS A 14 2.15 -19.16 4.77
C HIS A 14 3.51 -19.86 4.75
N THR A 15 4.03 -20.22 3.58
CA THR A 15 5.36 -20.83 3.40
C THR A 15 6.13 -20.15 2.28
N GLU A 16 7.46 -20.12 2.42
CA GLU A 16 8.36 -19.48 1.46
C GLU A 16 8.29 -20.05 0.05
N ARG A 17 7.89 -21.31 -0.09
CA ARG A 17 7.81 -22.02 -1.38
C ARG A 17 6.91 -21.37 -2.42
N TYR A 18 5.98 -20.51 -1.97
CA TYR A 18 5.07 -19.76 -2.86
C TYR A 18 5.65 -18.43 -3.33
N TYR A 19 6.92 -18.15 -2.98
CA TYR A 19 7.57 -16.88 -3.29
C TYR A 19 8.79 -17.10 -4.17
N GLN A 20 8.95 -16.30 -5.19
CA GLN A 20 10.07 -16.31 -6.12
C GLN A 20 10.94 -15.08 -5.93
N GLU A 21 12.28 -15.25 -6.07
CA GLU A 21 13.19 -14.11 -6.00
C GLU A 21 13.02 -13.23 -7.22
N VAL A 22 12.85 -11.92 -6.96
CA VAL A 22 12.78 -10.87 -7.96
C VAL A 22 13.87 -9.86 -7.74
N THR A 23 14.41 -9.30 -8.82
CA THR A 23 15.37 -8.21 -8.77
C THR A 23 14.66 -6.87 -8.86
N ILE A 24 15.18 -5.86 -8.16
CA ILE A 24 14.67 -4.49 -8.16
C ILE A 24 15.81 -3.57 -8.61
N PRO A 25 16.08 -3.46 -9.91
CA PRO A 25 17.27 -2.77 -10.42
C PRO A 25 17.33 -1.29 -10.02
N ARG A 26 16.17 -0.62 -9.99
CA ARG A 26 16.04 0.79 -9.60
C ARG A 26 16.00 1.01 -8.09
N GLY A 27 15.89 -0.04 -7.28
CA GLY A 27 15.86 0.06 -5.81
C GLY A 27 17.18 0.64 -5.27
N LYS A 28 17.11 1.49 -4.28
CA LYS A 28 18.29 2.03 -3.57
C LYS A 28 18.72 1.12 -2.44
N LYS A 29 17.78 0.66 -1.64
CA LYS A 29 18.01 -0.21 -0.47
C LYS A 29 17.52 -1.63 -0.73
N LEU A 30 16.42 -1.79 -1.44
CA LEU A 30 15.82 -3.07 -1.76
C LEU A 30 16.25 -3.49 -3.18
N LYS A 31 17.30 -4.31 -3.28
CA LYS A 31 17.82 -4.81 -4.57
C LYS A 31 17.16 -6.10 -5.03
N LYS A 32 16.66 -6.88 -4.07
CA LYS A 32 15.99 -8.16 -4.27
C LYS A 32 14.86 -8.31 -3.28
N ALA A 33 13.84 -9.06 -3.64
CA ALA A 33 12.74 -9.47 -2.77
C ALA A 33 12.27 -10.87 -3.16
N LYS A 34 11.56 -11.56 -2.25
CA LYS A 34 10.80 -12.75 -2.61
C LYS A 34 9.32 -12.38 -2.67
N GLU A 35 8.79 -12.30 -3.88
CA GLU A 35 7.40 -11.95 -4.15
C GLU A 35 6.57 -13.20 -4.41
N HIS A 36 5.29 -13.16 -4.00
CA HIS A 36 4.38 -14.28 -4.16
C HIS A 36 4.12 -14.57 -5.64
N GLU A 37 4.26 -15.84 -6.04
CA GLU A 37 4.15 -16.31 -7.42
C GLU A 37 2.86 -15.87 -8.12
N LEU A 38 1.70 -15.92 -7.44
CA LEU A 38 0.44 -15.49 -8.05
C LEU A 38 0.41 -14.03 -8.41
N VAL A 39 1.13 -13.15 -7.70
CA VAL A 39 1.23 -11.75 -8.08
C VAL A 39 2.06 -11.61 -9.35
N LEU A 40 3.14 -12.41 -9.45
CA LEU A 40 4.02 -12.41 -10.63
C LEU A 40 3.32 -12.93 -11.88
N GLU A 41 2.48 -13.95 -11.73
CA GLU A 41 1.78 -14.64 -12.82
C GLU A 41 0.44 -13.99 -13.21
N SER A 42 -0.08 -13.05 -12.40
CA SER A 42 -1.36 -12.41 -12.67
C SER A 42 -1.28 -11.39 -13.80
N ASP A 43 -2.22 -11.45 -14.75
CA ASP A 43 -2.36 -10.47 -15.82
C ASP A 43 -2.78 -9.10 -15.28
N VAL A 44 -3.64 -9.07 -14.25
CA VAL A 44 -4.14 -7.86 -13.60
C VAL A 44 -3.91 -7.94 -12.10
N PHE A 45 -3.30 -6.91 -11.54
CA PHE A 45 -3.05 -6.78 -10.11
C PHE A 45 -3.87 -5.63 -9.51
N ILE A 46 -4.93 -5.96 -8.77
CA ILE A 46 -5.75 -4.98 -8.03
C ILE A 46 -5.32 -4.98 -6.57
N ASN A 47 -4.89 -3.84 -6.06
CA ASN A 47 -4.47 -3.62 -4.69
C ASN A 47 -5.62 -3.01 -3.88
N VAL A 48 -6.08 -3.69 -2.83
CA VAL A 48 -7.22 -3.24 -1.99
C VAL A 48 -6.74 -2.98 -0.55
N PRO A 49 -6.06 -1.88 -0.29
CA PRO A 49 -5.56 -1.52 1.04
C PRO A 49 -6.64 -0.91 1.93
N ILE A 50 -6.44 -1.04 3.25
CA ILE A 50 -7.23 -0.32 4.26
C ILE A 50 -6.41 0.87 4.77
N LEU A 51 -7.01 2.07 4.78
CA LEU A 51 -6.42 3.26 5.38
C LEU A 51 -6.41 3.13 6.91
N LYS A 52 -5.23 3.22 7.53
CA LYS A 52 -5.08 3.16 8.99
C LYS A 52 -3.78 3.76 9.48
N THR A 53 -3.74 4.14 10.76
CA THR A 53 -2.47 4.50 11.43
C THR A 53 -1.51 3.33 11.48
N HIS A 54 -0.21 3.66 11.54
CA HIS A 54 0.86 2.69 11.74
C HIS A 54 2.02 3.34 12.51
N ASN A 55 2.53 2.65 13.52
CA ASN A 55 3.61 3.19 14.37
C ASN A 55 4.92 3.47 13.61
N SER A 56 5.30 2.64 12.62
CA SER A 56 6.58 2.77 11.90
C SER A 56 6.50 3.62 10.63
N THR A 57 5.32 3.80 10.05
CA THR A 57 5.14 4.50 8.76
C THR A 57 4.10 5.61 8.81
N THR A 58 3.66 5.97 10.01
CA THR A 58 2.56 6.91 10.27
C THR A 58 1.22 6.39 9.76
N LEU A 59 1.14 6.01 8.49
CA LEU A 59 -0.04 5.40 7.87
C LEU A 59 0.31 4.09 7.15
N THR A 60 -0.68 3.22 7.02
CA THR A 60 -0.73 2.14 6.03
C THR A 60 -1.74 2.53 4.97
N ILE A 61 -1.31 2.51 3.71
CA ILE A 61 -2.12 2.78 2.52
C ILE A 61 -1.64 1.82 1.40
N ALA A 62 -1.74 2.21 0.14
CA ALA A 62 -1.51 1.36 -1.01
C ALA A 62 -0.04 0.87 -1.15
N MET A 63 0.94 1.79 -1.11
CA MET A 63 2.34 1.39 -1.22
C MET A 63 2.79 0.46 -0.09
N LYS A 64 2.41 0.79 1.15
CA LYS A 64 2.74 -0.05 2.31
C LYS A 64 2.06 -1.41 2.25
N ASN A 65 0.87 -1.50 1.63
CA ASN A 65 0.13 -2.76 1.50
C ASN A 65 0.87 -3.79 0.64
N LEU A 66 1.70 -3.35 -0.31
CA LEU A 66 2.52 -4.23 -1.15
C LEU A 66 3.47 -5.12 -0.36
N MET A 67 3.82 -4.74 0.88
CA MET A 67 4.56 -5.63 1.79
C MET A 67 3.80 -6.95 2.06
N GLY A 68 2.50 -7.00 1.82
CA GLY A 68 1.70 -8.22 1.90
C GLY A 68 2.13 -9.30 0.91
N ASN A 69 2.71 -8.90 -0.22
CA ASN A 69 3.13 -9.77 -1.30
C ASN A 69 4.54 -10.35 -1.10
N ILE A 70 5.25 -9.95 -0.04
CA ILE A 70 6.67 -10.25 0.19
C ILE A 70 6.84 -11.23 1.34
N TRP A 71 7.79 -12.17 1.18
CA TRP A 71 8.14 -13.11 2.24
C TRP A 71 8.92 -12.46 3.39
N ASP A 72 10.10 -11.88 3.13
CA ASP A 72 10.94 -11.28 4.18
C ASP A 72 10.62 -9.79 4.42
N ARG A 73 9.52 -9.54 5.11
CA ARG A 73 9.14 -8.19 5.56
C ARG A 73 10.10 -7.61 6.60
N GLY A 74 10.76 -8.48 7.37
CA GLY A 74 11.71 -8.09 8.41
C GLY A 74 12.93 -7.36 7.84
N PHE A 75 13.37 -7.72 6.65
CA PHE A 75 14.45 -7.02 5.94
C PHE A 75 14.12 -5.52 5.76
N TRP A 76 12.91 -5.20 5.31
CA TRP A 76 12.51 -3.82 5.08
C TRP A 76 12.54 -2.97 6.36
N HIS A 77 12.09 -3.53 7.48
CA HIS A 77 12.12 -2.85 8.78
C HIS A 77 13.55 -2.55 9.24
N ARG A 78 14.51 -3.43 8.98
CA ARG A 78 15.92 -3.27 9.39
C ARG A 78 16.73 -2.40 8.43
N ASN A 79 16.32 -2.26 7.16
CA ASN A 79 17.12 -1.63 6.11
C ASN A 79 16.55 -0.30 5.57
N GLY A 80 15.70 0.36 6.34
CA GLY A 80 15.10 1.64 5.97
C GLY A 80 13.76 1.49 5.28
N LEU A 81 12.75 1.20 6.09
CA LEU A 81 11.39 0.83 5.70
C LEU A 81 10.79 1.72 4.61
N HIS A 82 10.87 3.04 4.75
CA HIS A 82 10.29 3.98 3.79
C HIS A 82 10.95 3.90 2.42
N GLN A 83 12.29 3.75 2.38
CA GLN A 83 13.00 3.58 1.12
C GLN A 83 12.66 2.24 0.47
N CYS A 84 12.61 1.15 1.25
CA CYS A 84 12.24 -0.17 0.71
C CYS A 84 10.81 -0.18 0.16
N ILE A 85 9.86 0.52 0.80
CA ILE A 85 8.49 0.66 0.28
C ILE A 85 8.51 1.36 -1.09
N ALA A 86 9.22 2.48 -1.20
CA ALA A 86 9.34 3.21 -2.47
C ALA A 86 10.10 2.40 -3.53
N ASP A 87 11.17 1.72 -3.15
CA ASP A 87 11.95 0.88 -4.06
C ASP A 87 11.09 -0.21 -4.70
N PHE A 88 10.22 -0.86 -3.90
CA PHE A 88 9.37 -1.94 -4.39
C PHE A 88 8.33 -1.46 -5.41
N VAL A 89 7.85 -0.22 -5.28
CA VAL A 89 6.94 0.40 -6.28
C VAL A 89 7.61 0.46 -7.67
N SER A 90 8.95 0.57 -7.73
CA SER A 90 9.67 0.57 -9.01
C SER A 90 9.72 -0.78 -9.71
N HIS A 91 9.45 -1.87 -8.98
CA HIS A 91 9.44 -3.23 -9.50
C HIS A 91 8.08 -3.58 -10.12
N ARG A 92 7.02 -3.47 -9.33
CA ARG A 92 5.66 -3.76 -9.79
C ARG A 92 4.65 -2.80 -9.16
N LYS A 93 3.92 -2.10 -10.02
CA LYS A 93 2.78 -1.29 -9.62
C LYS A 93 1.50 -2.10 -9.81
N PRO A 94 0.51 -1.95 -8.92
CA PRO A 94 -0.84 -2.41 -9.21
C PRO A 94 -1.42 -1.69 -10.41
N ASP A 95 -2.23 -2.40 -11.20
CA ASP A 95 -3.02 -1.81 -12.30
C ASP A 95 -4.13 -0.92 -11.76
N LEU A 96 -4.63 -1.25 -10.55
CA LEU A 96 -5.65 -0.46 -9.87
C LEU A 96 -5.45 -0.53 -8.36
N ASN A 97 -5.66 0.61 -7.69
CA ASN A 97 -5.70 0.71 -6.24
C ASN A 97 -7.11 1.13 -5.80
N ILE A 98 -7.71 0.37 -4.89
CA ILE A 98 -9.03 0.63 -4.30
C ILE A 98 -8.86 0.72 -2.79
N VAL A 99 -8.74 1.92 -2.25
CA VAL A 99 -8.54 2.12 -0.81
C VAL A 99 -9.87 2.07 -0.07
N ASP A 100 -9.99 1.14 0.88
CA ASP A 100 -11.03 1.19 1.89
C ASP A 100 -10.65 2.25 2.94
N ALA A 101 -11.38 3.36 2.94
CA ALA A 101 -11.33 4.42 3.93
C ALA A 101 -12.72 4.64 4.58
N TYR A 102 -13.54 3.60 4.64
CA TYR A 102 -14.88 3.67 5.23
C TYR A 102 -14.84 3.67 6.76
N ARG A 103 -14.15 2.65 7.34
CA ARG A 103 -13.86 2.56 8.77
C ARG A 103 -12.37 2.65 8.99
N VAL A 104 -11.90 3.80 9.41
CA VAL A 104 -10.48 4.12 9.48
C VAL A 104 -9.97 4.06 10.90
N MET A 105 -8.97 3.23 11.15
CA MET A 105 -8.28 3.20 12.44
C MET A 105 -7.42 4.45 12.58
N ARG A 106 -7.84 5.34 13.48
CA ARG A 106 -7.23 6.66 13.69
C ARG A 106 -6.13 6.68 14.76
N ARG A 107 -6.12 5.67 15.65
CA ARG A 107 -5.19 5.55 16.78
C ARG A 107 -4.73 4.11 16.95
N ASN A 108 -3.62 3.91 17.67
CA ASN A 108 -3.10 2.61 18.09
C ASN A 108 -2.90 1.58 16.95
N GLY A 109 -2.72 2.05 15.69
CA GLY A 109 -2.44 1.16 14.58
C GLY A 109 -1.04 0.54 14.62
N PRO A 110 -0.85 -0.60 13.95
CA PRO A 110 -1.74 -1.15 12.91
C PRO A 110 -2.84 -2.11 13.41
N ARG A 111 -2.90 -2.45 14.70
CA ARG A 111 -3.82 -3.48 15.24
C ARG A 111 -5.01 -2.89 15.99
N GLY A 112 -4.83 -1.69 16.59
CA GLY A 112 -5.81 -1.10 17.48
C GLY A 112 -5.81 -1.75 18.88
N VAL A 113 -6.48 -1.09 19.81
CA VAL A 113 -6.67 -1.56 21.19
C VAL A 113 -8.16 -1.69 21.49
N SER A 114 -8.99 -0.85 20.91
CA SER A 114 -10.43 -0.87 21.07
C SER A 114 -11.16 -0.36 19.82
N THR A 115 -12.49 -0.54 19.78
CA THR A 115 -13.34 0.02 18.71
C THR A 115 -13.32 1.54 18.67
N ASN A 116 -12.95 2.21 19.78
CA ASN A 116 -12.80 3.67 19.85
C ASN A 116 -11.59 4.19 19.06
N ASP A 117 -10.71 3.30 18.61
CA ASP A 117 -9.60 3.66 17.73
C ASP A 117 -10.05 3.89 16.29
N VAL A 118 -11.27 3.49 15.95
CA VAL A 118 -11.82 3.50 14.59
C VAL A 118 -12.85 4.61 14.44
N ALA A 119 -12.70 5.42 13.39
CA ALA A 119 -13.68 6.44 12.99
C ALA A 119 -14.41 6.00 11.71
N LEU A 120 -15.71 6.32 11.63
CA LEU A 120 -16.50 6.14 10.43
C LEU A 120 -16.28 7.36 9.51
N MET A 121 -15.46 7.20 8.46
CA MET A 121 -15.11 8.27 7.54
C MET A 121 -15.88 8.24 6.22
N LYS A 122 -16.32 7.05 5.78
CA LYS A 122 -17.17 6.83 4.58
C LYS A 122 -16.53 7.28 3.26
N TYR A 123 -15.21 7.08 3.11
CA TYR A 123 -14.51 7.35 1.86
C TYR A 123 -14.07 6.05 1.18
N GLN A 124 -13.96 6.13 -0.13
CA GLN A 124 -13.24 5.17 -0.97
C GLN A 124 -12.39 5.97 -1.96
N ILE A 125 -11.19 5.48 -2.27
CA ILE A 125 -10.30 6.09 -3.26
C ILE A 125 -10.00 5.04 -4.32
N ILE A 126 -10.11 5.41 -5.59
CA ILE A 126 -9.81 4.55 -6.74
C ILE A 126 -8.84 5.30 -7.64
N SER A 127 -7.70 4.68 -7.97
CA SER A 127 -6.70 5.26 -8.87
C SER A 127 -5.75 4.17 -9.41
N ASP A 128 -5.24 4.36 -10.60
CA ASP A 128 -4.14 3.60 -11.21
C ASP A 128 -2.75 4.12 -10.75
N ASP A 129 -2.67 5.33 -10.20
CA ASP A 129 -1.43 5.86 -9.62
C ASP A 129 -1.38 5.58 -8.11
N ILE A 130 -0.48 4.67 -7.70
CA ILE A 130 -0.32 4.25 -6.31
C ILE A 130 0.21 5.37 -5.40
N VAL A 131 1.02 6.31 -5.92
CA VAL A 131 1.56 7.45 -5.16
C VAL A 131 0.47 8.47 -4.93
N ALA A 132 -0.30 8.81 -5.99
CA ALA A 132 -1.46 9.68 -5.89
C ALA A 132 -2.53 9.11 -4.94
N THR A 133 -2.72 7.79 -4.96
CA THR A 133 -3.60 7.08 -4.03
C THR A 133 -3.19 7.35 -2.58
N ASP A 134 -1.91 7.18 -2.27
CA ASP A 134 -1.38 7.39 -0.91
C ASP A 134 -1.43 8.87 -0.51
N ALA A 135 -1.14 9.78 -1.44
CA ALA A 135 -1.25 11.22 -1.21
C ALA A 135 -2.70 11.64 -0.90
N ALA A 136 -3.68 11.16 -1.68
CA ALA A 136 -5.10 11.45 -1.46
C ALA A 136 -5.60 10.88 -0.13
N ALA A 137 -5.23 9.63 0.19
CA ALA A 137 -5.60 9.00 1.46
C ALA A 137 -4.99 9.72 2.66
N THR A 138 -3.76 10.25 2.53
CA THR A 138 -3.08 11.05 3.56
C THR A 138 -3.86 12.32 3.86
N LYS A 139 -4.32 13.04 2.84
CA LYS A 139 -5.16 14.24 3.01
C LYS A 139 -6.52 13.92 3.63
N ILE A 140 -7.19 12.84 3.19
CA ILE A 140 -8.45 12.38 3.80
C ILE A 140 -8.23 12.02 5.28
N PHE A 141 -7.09 11.43 5.61
CA PHE A 141 -6.74 11.14 7.00
C PHE A 141 -6.49 12.40 7.82
N GLY A 142 -6.30 13.57 7.23
CA GLY A 142 -6.00 14.84 7.90
C GLY A 142 -4.52 14.99 8.24
N LYS A 143 -3.63 14.49 7.38
CA LYS A 143 -2.18 14.65 7.48
C LYS A 143 -1.61 15.32 6.24
N GLU A 144 -0.41 15.91 6.39
CA GLU A 144 0.34 16.43 5.27
C GLU A 144 1.19 15.31 4.61
N ILE A 145 1.38 15.43 3.30
CA ILE A 145 2.04 14.40 2.49
C ILE A 145 3.51 14.21 2.91
N ASP A 146 4.19 15.30 3.27
CA ASP A 146 5.58 15.31 3.75
C ASP A 146 5.79 14.54 5.07
N GLN A 147 4.73 14.35 5.85
CA GLN A 147 4.76 13.50 7.04
C GLN A 147 4.87 11.99 6.71
N ILE A 148 4.64 11.61 5.46
CA ILE A 148 4.67 10.22 5.00
C ILE A 148 5.86 10.00 4.06
N LYS A 149 7.02 9.77 4.64
CA LYS A 149 8.32 9.75 3.93
C LYS A 149 8.36 8.91 2.64
N HIS A 150 7.69 7.77 2.59
CA HIS A 150 7.73 6.93 1.39
C HIS A 150 6.95 7.53 0.21
N ILE A 151 5.95 8.39 0.45
CA ILE A 151 5.24 9.12 -0.60
C ILE A 151 6.20 10.14 -1.24
N ASP A 152 6.85 10.98 -0.42
CA ASP A 152 7.84 11.96 -0.89
C ASP A 152 8.98 11.30 -1.67
N ILE A 153 9.51 10.17 -1.16
CA ILE A 153 10.56 9.41 -1.86
C ILE A 153 10.07 8.91 -3.22
N ALA A 154 8.88 8.32 -3.29
CA ALA A 154 8.34 7.77 -4.52
C ALA A 154 8.00 8.86 -5.55
N GLY A 155 7.44 9.99 -5.11
CA GLY A 155 7.19 11.16 -5.96
C GLY A 155 8.47 11.72 -6.56
N LYS A 156 9.51 11.96 -5.74
CA LYS A 156 10.82 12.42 -6.18
C LYS A 156 11.54 11.46 -7.15
N LEU A 157 11.26 10.18 -7.05
CA LEU A 157 11.79 9.16 -7.96
C LEU A 157 10.96 8.99 -9.25
N GLY A 158 9.86 9.74 -9.39
CA GLY A 158 8.99 9.67 -10.56
C GLY A 158 8.18 8.38 -10.66
N TYR A 159 7.87 7.75 -9.52
CA TYR A 159 7.07 6.52 -9.51
C TYR A 159 5.56 6.77 -9.55
N GLY A 160 5.13 8.00 -9.38
CA GLY A 160 3.76 8.49 -9.46
C GLY A 160 3.68 9.95 -9.03
N VAL A 161 2.47 10.50 -8.95
CA VAL A 161 2.22 11.92 -8.67
C VAL A 161 1.85 12.10 -7.20
N ASP A 162 2.69 12.79 -6.44
CA ASP A 162 2.42 13.15 -5.03
C ASP A 162 1.71 14.52 -4.89
N ASP A 163 1.79 15.37 -5.90
CA ASP A 163 1.10 16.66 -5.94
C ASP A 163 -0.29 16.51 -6.56
N LEU A 164 -1.29 16.44 -5.69
CA LEU A 164 -2.70 16.26 -6.10
C LEU A 164 -3.26 17.41 -6.96
N SER A 165 -2.63 18.58 -6.96
CA SER A 165 -3.05 19.72 -7.78
C SER A 165 -2.83 19.48 -9.28
N LYS A 166 -1.95 18.55 -9.63
CA LYS A 166 -1.64 18.16 -11.01
C LYS A 166 -2.57 17.08 -11.57
N LEU A 167 -3.55 16.64 -10.79
CA LEU A 167 -4.43 15.52 -11.14
C LEU A 167 -5.86 15.99 -11.37
N ASN A 168 -6.55 15.33 -12.30
CA ASN A 168 -7.99 15.49 -12.47
C ASN A 168 -8.74 14.58 -11.49
N ILE A 169 -9.06 15.12 -10.30
CA ILE A 169 -9.73 14.37 -9.24
C ILE A 169 -11.24 14.56 -9.35
N ARG A 170 -11.95 13.47 -9.59
CA ARG A 170 -13.41 13.44 -9.53
C ARG A 170 -13.88 13.05 -8.12
N ARG A 171 -14.77 13.85 -7.56
CA ARG A 171 -15.41 13.58 -6.27
C ARG A 171 -16.87 13.23 -6.50
N LEU A 172 -17.25 12.03 -6.10
CA LEU A 172 -18.61 11.54 -6.18
C LEU A 172 -19.17 11.43 -4.76
N LYS A 173 -20.40 11.87 -4.58
CA LYS A 173 -21.18 11.69 -3.35
C LYS A 173 -22.25 10.65 -3.64
N VAL A 174 -22.24 9.55 -2.87
CA VAL A 174 -23.19 8.44 -2.98
C VAL A 174 -24.14 8.48 -1.78
#